data_b6a92cf55df5899afcf7b1fa5417e9d7
#
_entry.id   b6a92cf55df5899afcf7b1fa5417e9d7
#
_cell.length_a   1.000
_cell.length_b   1.000
_cell.length_c   1.000
_cell.angle_alpha   90.00
_cell.angle_beta   90.00
_cell.angle_gamma   90.00
#
_symmetry.space_group_name_H-M   'P 1'
#
loop_
_entity.id
_entity.type
_entity.pdbx_description
1 polymer ?
#
loop_
_entity_poly.entity_id
_entity_poly.type
_entity_poly.pdbx_seq_one_letter_code
_entity_poly.pdbx_strand_id
1 'polypeptide(L)'
;IQLGETPLIYDFEVVKGDEVCHYNRLGVSEPGGMDAPFVITPGFHVPEWAKGALMYQIFVDRFNNGDPTNDVLGDEYVYIGFPVTKVEKWNEQLSVLDVDRFYGGDIQGIWDKLDYLQSLKVEVLYLSPVFVSPSNHKYDCQDYEHIDPHYGVIVKDEGELVAADASDNRNAKRYSVRTSDRENLAASDAFFARFVQEVHKRGMRIILDGVFNHCGSFNKWMDREKIYEKDGGYEPGAYLTADSPYRDFFLFGDQDGWPDNDSYEGWWGHNTLPKLNYEGSEKLYQYVLDIAKRWLSPPYSIDGWRLDVAADLGHSPEVNHRFWRDFRKVVKEANPDALILAEHYGDASDWLS
;
A
#
# COMPACT_ATOMS: atom_id res chain seq x y z
N ILE A 1 10.30 31.77 -20.48
CA ILE A 1 9.59 32.37 -19.33
C ILE A 1 10.45 32.04 -18.09
N GLN A 2 10.83 33.04 -17.33
CA GLN A 2 11.51 32.84 -16.06
C GLN A 2 10.42 32.71 -15.01
N LEU A 3 10.27 31.48 -14.46
CA LEU A 3 9.28 31.19 -13.43
C LEU A 3 9.73 31.79 -12.09
N GLY A 4 8.80 32.40 -11.35
CA GLY A 4 8.96 32.76 -9.95
C GLY A 4 8.78 31.57 -9.02
N GLU A 5 8.44 31.83 -7.76
CA GLU A 5 8.13 30.80 -6.76
C GLU A 5 6.65 30.37 -6.77
N THR A 6 5.79 31.15 -7.45
CA THR A 6 4.35 30.89 -7.54
C THR A 6 3.99 30.12 -8.80
N PRO A 7 2.97 29.24 -8.77
CA PRO A 7 2.48 28.56 -9.96
C PRO A 7 2.07 29.54 -11.06
N LEU A 8 2.44 29.19 -12.31
CA LEU A 8 1.98 29.89 -13.51
C LEU A 8 0.73 29.20 -14.04
N ILE A 9 -0.39 29.89 -14.01
CA ILE A 9 -1.67 29.44 -14.55
C ILE A 9 -1.88 30.09 -15.89
N TYR A 10 -2.18 29.34 -16.96
CA TYR A 10 -2.32 29.90 -18.32
C TYR A 10 -3.19 29.01 -19.20
N ASP A 11 -3.75 29.61 -20.24
CA ASP A 11 -4.32 28.94 -21.41
C ASP A 11 -3.81 29.62 -22.69
N PHE A 12 -4.23 29.13 -23.84
CA PHE A 12 -3.92 29.73 -25.12
C PHE A 12 -5.18 30.27 -25.77
N GLU A 13 -5.17 31.56 -26.15
CA GLU A 13 -6.16 32.11 -27.05
C GLU A 13 -5.69 31.95 -28.49
N VAL A 14 -6.50 31.31 -29.30
CA VAL A 14 -6.22 31.11 -30.72
C VAL A 14 -7.21 31.91 -31.54
N VAL A 15 -6.70 32.89 -32.33
CA VAL A 15 -7.49 33.80 -33.13
C VAL A 15 -7.29 33.52 -34.62
N LYS A 16 -8.41 33.33 -35.36
CA LYS A 16 -8.40 33.16 -36.81
C LYS A 16 -9.51 34.06 -37.43
N GLY A 17 -9.13 35.22 -37.96
CA GLY A 17 -10.07 36.23 -38.40
C GLY A 17 -10.90 36.77 -37.23
N ASP A 18 -12.21 36.65 -37.31
CA ASP A 18 -13.13 37.02 -36.21
C ASP A 18 -13.46 35.87 -35.24
N GLU A 19 -12.93 34.67 -35.52
CA GLU A 19 -13.14 33.49 -34.66
C GLU A 19 -12.08 33.43 -33.58
N VAL A 20 -12.52 33.23 -32.33
CA VAL A 20 -11.66 33.08 -31.15
C VAL A 20 -12.03 31.78 -30.44
N CYS A 21 -11.05 30.95 -30.14
CA CYS A 21 -11.22 29.78 -29.28
C CYS A 21 -10.09 29.72 -28.24
N HIS A 22 -10.32 29.02 -27.15
CA HIS A 22 -9.32 28.78 -26.13
C HIS A 22 -8.84 27.33 -26.17
N TYR A 23 -7.56 27.13 -25.92
CA TYR A 23 -6.95 25.80 -25.79
C TYR A 23 -6.38 25.64 -24.37
N ASN A 24 -6.92 24.67 -23.65
CA ASN A 24 -6.58 24.35 -22.27
C ASN A 24 -6.36 22.84 -22.08
N ARG A 25 -6.26 22.33 -20.83
CA ARG A 25 -6.04 20.90 -20.55
C ARG A 25 -7.13 19.97 -21.11
N LEU A 26 -8.33 20.44 -21.31
CA LEU A 26 -9.44 19.67 -21.88
C LEU A 26 -9.51 19.75 -23.41
N GLY A 27 -8.62 20.51 -24.03
CA GLY A 27 -8.58 20.72 -25.48
C GLY A 27 -9.13 22.08 -25.87
N VAL A 28 -9.76 22.16 -27.06
CA VAL A 28 -10.33 23.39 -27.59
C VAL A 28 -11.71 23.64 -26.98
N SER A 29 -11.94 24.83 -26.47
CA SER A 29 -13.22 25.27 -25.89
C SER A 29 -13.72 26.54 -26.53
N GLU A 30 -15.04 26.82 -26.42
CA GLU A 30 -15.68 28.07 -26.78
C GLU A 30 -15.08 29.26 -25.99
N PRO A 31 -15.20 30.52 -26.48
CA PRO A 31 -14.70 31.68 -25.79
C PRO A 31 -15.30 31.83 -24.38
N GLY A 32 -14.45 32.06 -23.39
CA GLY A 32 -14.84 32.43 -22.04
C GLY A 32 -14.51 31.46 -20.89
N GLY A 33 -13.88 30.32 -21.16
CA GLY A 33 -13.66 29.33 -20.11
C GLY A 33 -12.19 29.11 -19.72
N MET A 34 -11.75 29.62 -18.57
CA MET A 34 -10.58 29.14 -17.84
C MET A 34 -10.92 27.96 -16.91
N ASP A 35 -11.87 27.12 -17.31
CA ASP A 35 -12.35 26.02 -16.43
C ASP A 35 -11.32 24.91 -16.20
N ALA A 36 -10.27 24.83 -17.04
CA ALA A 36 -9.20 23.85 -16.90
C ALA A 36 -7.86 24.38 -17.45
N PRO A 37 -7.28 25.45 -16.86
CA PRO A 37 -6.05 26.03 -17.34
C PRO A 37 -4.87 25.07 -17.25
N PHE A 38 -3.81 25.30 -18.03
CA PHE A 38 -2.51 24.72 -17.80
C PHE A 38 -1.89 25.34 -16.54
N VAL A 39 -1.19 24.52 -15.77
CA VAL A 39 -0.48 24.96 -14.56
C VAL A 39 0.97 24.50 -14.65
N ILE A 40 1.91 25.41 -14.41
CA ILE A 40 3.33 25.08 -14.21
C ILE A 40 3.67 25.40 -12.76
N THR A 41 3.96 24.39 -11.97
CA THR A 41 4.38 24.54 -10.58
C THR A 41 5.91 24.57 -10.52
N PRO A 42 6.52 25.69 -10.09
CA PRO A 42 7.98 25.80 -9.97
C PRO A 42 8.54 24.74 -9.01
N GLY A 43 9.66 24.11 -9.38
CA GLY A 43 10.29 23.09 -8.56
C GLY A 43 9.57 21.73 -8.52
N PHE A 44 8.44 21.58 -9.21
CA PHE A 44 7.78 20.27 -9.37
C PHE A 44 8.43 19.51 -10.53
N HIS A 45 9.01 18.36 -10.20
CA HIS A 45 9.66 17.48 -11.17
C HIS A 45 9.11 16.06 -11.07
N VAL A 46 8.66 15.53 -12.20
CA VAL A 46 8.40 14.11 -12.40
C VAL A 46 9.68 13.46 -12.92
N PRO A 47 10.09 12.30 -12.41
CA PRO A 47 11.26 11.60 -12.94
C PRO A 47 11.18 11.39 -14.46
N GLU A 48 12.26 11.64 -15.18
CA GLU A 48 12.27 11.54 -16.64
C GLU A 48 11.87 10.14 -17.13
N TRP A 49 12.30 9.10 -16.42
CA TRP A 49 11.98 7.72 -16.76
C TRP A 49 10.47 7.42 -16.66
N ALA A 50 9.70 8.15 -15.87
CA ALA A 50 8.25 7.92 -15.70
C ALA A 50 7.42 8.56 -16.83
N LYS A 51 7.99 9.53 -17.57
CA LYS A 51 7.29 10.24 -18.63
C LYS A 51 7.05 9.34 -19.83
N GLY A 52 5.80 8.93 -20.05
CA GLY A 52 5.42 8.03 -21.15
C GLY A 52 5.80 6.57 -20.96
N ALA A 53 6.29 6.17 -19.77
CA ALA A 53 6.62 4.81 -19.46
C ALA A 53 5.38 3.89 -19.44
N LEU A 54 5.52 2.69 -20.00
CA LEU A 54 4.50 1.65 -19.93
C LEU A 54 4.54 0.96 -18.56
N MET A 55 3.56 1.29 -17.73
CA MET A 55 3.40 0.69 -16.39
C MET A 55 2.41 -0.47 -16.45
N TYR A 56 2.75 -1.59 -15.80
CA TYR A 56 1.89 -2.76 -15.67
C TYR A 56 1.58 -3.02 -14.21
N GLN A 57 0.31 -2.90 -13.83
CA GLN A 57 -0.16 -3.24 -12.49
C GLN A 57 -0.30 -4.76 -12.34
N ILE A 58 0.23 -5.30 -11.25
CA ILE A 58 0.15 -6.72 -10.90
C ILE A 58 -0.60 -6.87 -9.58
N PHE A 59 -1.76 -7.52 -9.64
CA PHE A 59 -2.41 -8.07 -8.45
C PHE A 59 -1.75 -9.43 -8.16
N VAL A 60 -0.87 -9.47 -7.16
CA VAL A 60 0.11 -10.54 -6.97
C VAL A 60 -0.54 -11.92 -6.83
N ASP A 61 -1.53 -12.07 -5.93
CA ASP A 61 -2.26 -13.33 -5.70
C ASP A 61 -2.87 -13.92 -6.99
N ARG A 62 -3.17 -13.07 -7.99
CA ARG A 62 -3.89 -13.44 -9.21
C ARG A 62 -3.02 -13.43 -10.47
N PHE A 63 -1.70 -13.34 -10.34
CA PHE A 63 -0.81 -13.21 -11.50
C PHE A 63 -0.17 -14.54 -11.91
N ASN A 64 0.63 -15.15 -11.05
CA ASN A 64 1.28 -16.44 -11.28
C ASN A 64 1.79 -17.01 -9.97
N ASN A 65 1.53 -18.29 -9.70
CA ASN A 65 2.10 -19.02 -8.58
C ASN A 65 3.45 -19.61 -8.98
N GLY A 66 4.52 -19.14 -8.38
CA GLY A 66 5.89 -19.59 -8.64
C GLY A 66 6.43 -20.53 -7.57
N ASP A 67 5.95 -20.42 -6.33
CA ASP A 67 6.34 -21.26 -5.20
C ASP A 67 5.11 -21.73 -4.39
N PRO A 68 4.54 -22.91 -4.72
CA PRO A 68 3.39 -23.43 -4.00
C PRO A 68 3.63 -23.71 -2.50
N THR A 69 4.87 -23.66 -2.02
CA THR A 69 5.19 -23.89 -0.60
C THR A 69 4.86 -22.70 0.29
N ASN A 70 4.71 -21.51 -0.28
CA ASN A 70 4.32 -20.31 0.45
C ASN A 70 2.81 -20.00 0.40
N ASP A 71 2.04 -20.80 -0.34
CA ASP A 71 0.59 -20.57 -0.50
C ASP A 71 -0.14 -20.47 0.85
N VAL A 72 -1.12 -19.57 0.93
CA VAL A 72 -2.11 -19.59 2.01
C VAL A 72 -2.88 -20.92 1.93
N LEU A 73 -2.94 -21.64 3.04
CA LEU A 73 -3.63 -22.93 3.12
C LEU A 73 -5.12 -22.73 3.45
N GLY A 74 -5.95 -23.67 3.01
CA GLY A 74 -7.33 -23.72 3.52
C GLY A 74 -7.31 -23.89 5.05
N ASP A 75 -8.21 -23.16 5.73
CA ASP A 75 -8.31 -23.18 7.21
C ASP A 75 -7.01 -22.71 7.93
N GLU A 76 -6.19 -21.88 7.30
CA GLU A 76 -4.97 -21.37 7.94
C GLU A 76 -5.28 -20.36 9.05
N TYR A 77 -6.27 -19.53 8.83
CA TYR A 77 -6.79 -18.55 9.79
C TYR A 77 -8.23 -18.15 9.43
N VAL A 78 -8.85 -17.33 10.28
CA VAL A 78 -10.19 -16.77 10.06
C VAL A 78 -10.06 -15.34 9.54
N TYR A 79 -10.71 -15.02 8.44
CA TYR A 79 -10.80 -13.66 7.91
C TYR A 79 -12.28 -13.29 7.69
N ILE A 80 -12.70 -12.10 8.13
CA ILE A 80 -14.10 -11.62 8.09
C ILE A 80 -15.15 -12.63 8.60
N GLY A 81 -14.77 -13.44 9.62
CA GLY A 81 -15.65 -14.41 10.30
C GLY A 81 -15.69 -15.81 9.68
N PHE A 82 -14.89 -16.09 8.66
CA PHE A 82 -14.81 -17.40 8.01
C PHE A 82 -13.35 -17.85 7.86
N PRO A 83 -13.06 -19.16 7.96
CA PRO A 83 -11.76 -19.70 7.59
C PRO A 83 -11.45 -19.40 6.13
N VAL A 84 -10.20 -18.99 5.87
CA VAL A 84 -9.72 -18.71 4.51
C VAL A 84 -9.67 -19.98 3.65
N THR A 85 -9.74 -19.80 2.33
CA THR A 85 -9.73 -20.92 1.39
C THR A 85 -8.67 -20.75 0.32
N LYS A 86 -8.00 -21.87 -0.03
CA LYS A 86 -7.13 -21.95 -1.20
C LYS A 86 -7.95 -22.34 -2.42
N VAL A 87 -7.74 -21.67 -3.54
CA VAL A 87 -8.36 -22.00 -4.82
C VAL A 87 -7.58 -23.16 -5.47
N GLU A 88 -8.28 -24.23 -5.79
CA GLU A 88 -7.66 -25.43 -6.36
C GLU A 88 -7.38 -25.32 -7.86
N LYS A 89 -8.19 -24.54 -8.57
CA LYS A 89 -8.07 -24.39 -10.02
C LYS A 89 -7.90 -22.92 -10.40
N TRP A 90 -6.78 -22.60 -11.01
CA TRP A 90 -6.44 -21.23 -11.41
C TRP A 90 -7.51 -20.52 -12.25
N ASN A 91 -8.32 -21.25 -12.98
CA ASN A 91 -9.39 -20.72 -13.84
C ASN A 91 -10.78 -20.74 -13.21
N GLU A 92 -10.88 -20.90 -11.89
CA GLU A 92 -12.16 -20.70 -11.20
C GLU A 92 -12.67 -19.27 -11.37
N GLN A 93 -14.00 -19.15 -11.43
CA GLN A 93 -14.64 -17.85 -11.57
C GLN A 93 -14.52 -17.08 -10.25
N LEU A 94 -14.12 -15.81 -10.36
CA LEU A 94 -14.06 -14.87 -9.24
C LEU A 94 -15.48 -14.49 -8.79
N SER A 95 -15.67 -14.36 -7.48
CA SER A 95 -16.81 -13.68 -6.86
C SER A 95 -16.46 -12.25 -6.47
N VAL A 96 -17.45 -11.38 -6.36
CA VAL A 96 -17.28 -9.96 -6.02
C VAL A 96 -16.68 -9.75 -4.60
N LEU A 97 -16.87 -10.73 -3.70
CA LEU A 97 -16.43 -10.67 -2.30
C LEU A 97 -15.34 -11.70 -1.98
N ASP A 98 -14.56 -12.14 -2.95
CA ASP A 98 -13.52 -13.16 -2.82
C ASP A 98 -12.24 -12.66 -2.13
N VAL A 99 -12.35 -11.98 -1.00
CA VAL A 99 -11.20 -11.40 -0.27
C VAL A 99 -10.45 -12.40 0.59
N ASP A 100 -11.09 -13.53 0.92
CA ASP A 100 -10.63 -14.64 1.76
C ASP A 100 -10.23 -15.90 0.95
N ARG A 101 -10.26 -15.81 -0.40
CA ARG A 101 -9.89 -16.90 -1.31
C ARG A 101 -8.59 -16.58 -2.04
N PHE A 102 -7.61 -17.47 -1.93
CA PHE A 102 -6.25 -17.28 -2.40
C PHE A 102 -5.94 -18.18 -3.59
N TYR A 103 -5.40 -17.60 -4.66
CA TYR A 103 -4.92 -18.30 -5.84
C TYR A 103 -3.44 -18.70 -5.73
N GLY A 104 -2.71 -18.11 -4.79
CA GLY A 104 -1.33 -18.43 -4.51
C GLY A 104 -0.33 -17.74 -5.44
N GLY A 105 -0.72 -16.69 -6.16
CA GLY A 105 0.26 -15.88 -6.90
C GLY A 105 1.24 -15.20 -5.92
N ASP A 106 2.52 -15.12 -6.31
CA ASP A 106 3.61 -14.69 -5.47
C ASP A 106 4.71 -13.92 -6.22
N ILE A 107 5.72 -13.45 -5.51
CA ILE A 107 6.86 -12.73 -6.10
C ILE A 107 7.72 -13.65 -6.96
N GLN A 108 7.85 -14.95 -6.63
CA GLN A 108 8.53 -15.90 -7.50
C GLN A 108 7.82 -16.05 -8.84
N GLY A 109 6.48 -16.09 -8.82
CA GLY A 109 5.68 -16.14 -10.02
C GLY A 109 5.85 -14.90 -10.91
N ILE A 110 5.98 -13.71 -10.30
CA ILE A 110 6.31 -12.49 -11.06
C ILE A 110 7.72 -12.62 -11.64
N TRP A 111 8.69 -13.09 -10.86
CA TRP A 111 10.07 -13.29 -11.30
C TRP A 111 10.13 -14.21 -12.52
N ASP A 112 9.44 -15.32 -12.51
CA ASP A 112 9.36 -16.28 -13.61
C ASP A 112 8.74 -15.69 -14.88
N LYS A 113 7.99 -14.60 -14.77
CA LYS A 113 7.32 -13.89 -15.87
C LYS A 113 8.03 -12.59 -16.31
N LEU A 114 9.20 -12.25 -15.74
CA LEU A 114 9.88 -11.01 -16.09
C LEU A 114 10.24 -10.94 -17.60
N ASP A 115 10.65 -12.03 -18.20
CA ASP A 115 10.96 -12.06 -19.65
C ASP A 115 9.71 -11.86 -20.50
N TYR A 116 8.56 -12.39 -20.07
CA TYR A 116 7.26 -12.14 -20.68
C TYR A 116 6.87 -10.65 -20.58
N LEU A 117 6.97 -10.06 -19.39
CA LEU A 117 6.68 -8.65 -19.17
C LEU A 117 7.61 -7.74 -20.00
N GLN A 118 8.90 -8.08 -20.09
CA GLN A 118 9.85 -7.37 -20.93
C GLN A 118 9.50 -7.49 -22.43
N SER A 119 8.99 -8.64 -22.86
CA SER A 119 8.54 -8.83 -24.26
C SER A 119 7.34 -7.94 -24.62
N LEU A 120 6.51 -7.59 -23.62
CA LEU A 120 5.40 -6.64 -23.75
C LEU A 120 5.86 -5.18 -23.71
N LYS A 121 7.16 -4.92 -23.54
CA LYS A 121 7.74 -3.58 -23.39
C LYS A 121 7.32 -2.88 -22.09
N VAL A 122 7.00 -3.64 -21.04
CA VAL A 122 6.76 -3.09 -19.72
C VAL A 122 8.04 -2.48 -19.19
N GLU A 123 7.96 -1.24 -18.75
CA GLU A 123 9.08 -0.47 -18.21
C GLU A 123 8.98 -0.32 -16.70
N VAL A 124 7.75 -0.36 -16.15
CA VAL A 124 7.50 -0.20 -14.72
C VAL A 124 6.53 -1.28 -14.24
N LEU A 125 6.93 -2.01 -13.21
CA LEU A 125 6.06 -2.90 -12.46
C LEU A 125 5.42 -2.10 -11.32
N TYR A 126 4.11 -2.00 -11.30
CA TYR A 126 3.36 -1.53 -10.14
C TYR A 126 2.76 -2.75 -9.46
N LEU A 127 3.23 -3.07 -8.26
CA LEU A 127 2.68 -4.15 -7.46
C LEU A 127 1.56 -3.60 -6.57
N SER A 128 0.36 -4.21 -6.63
CA SER A 128 -0.63 -4.08 -5.55
C SER A 128 0.04 -4.46 -4.23
N PRO A 129 -0.52 -4.08 -3.05
CA PRO A 129 0.18 -4.22 -1.78
C PRO A 129 0.85 -5.60 -1.59
N VAL A 130 2.07 -5.60 -1.06
CA VAL A 130 2.89 -6.82 -0.88
C VAL A 130 3.32 -7.04 0.57
N PHE A 131 2.98 -6.11 1.46
CA PHE A 131 3.30 -6.20 2.88
C PHE A 131 2.43 -7.26 3.57
N VAL A 132 2.89 -7.75 4.73
CA VAL A 132 2.11 -8.74 5.49
C VAL A 132 0.68 -8.25 5.68
N SER A 133 -0.29 -9.06 5.24
CA SER A 133 -1.73 -8.72 5.29
C SER A 133 -2.60 -9.97 5.16
N PRO A 134 -3.75 -10.02 5.85
CA PRO A 134 -4.59 -11.22 5.88
C PRO A 134 -5.46 -11.42 4.64
N SER A 135 -5.74 -10.39 3.85
CA SER A 135 -6.54 -10.54 2.63
C SER A 135 -5.69 -10.85 1.40
N ASN A 136 -6.31 -11.35 0.34
CA ASN A 136 -5.65 -11.57 -0.94
C ASN A 136 -5.25 -10.26 -1.65
N HIS A 137 -5.97 -9.15 -1.40
CA HIS A 137 -5.68 -7.84 -1.97
C HIS A 137 -4.65 -7.03 -1.16
N LYS A 138 -4.46 -7.35 0.11
CA LYS A 138 -3.46 -6.78 1.05
C LYS A 138 -3.56 -5.27 1.31
N TYR A 139 -4.72 -4.65 1.05
CA TYR A 139 -4.99 -3.26 1.47
C TYR A 139 -5.28 -3.12 2.97
N ASP A 140 -5.33 -4.20 3.71
CA ASP A 140 -5.49 -4.29 5.16
C ASP A 140 -4.17 -4.69 5.83
N CYS A 141 -3.16 -3.82 5.69
CA CYS A 141 -1.78 -4.10 6.08
C CYS A 141 -1.65 -4.50 7.56
N GLN A 142 -1.00 -5.64 7.81
CA GLN A 142 -0.68 -6.16 9.14
C GLN A 142 0.70 -5.70 9.63
N ASP A 143 1.69 -5.62 8.74
CA ASP A 143 3.04 -5.14 9.05
C ASP A 143 3.68 -4.47 7.82
N TYR A 144 3.90 -3.15 7.90
CA TYR A 144 4.50 -2.35 6.83
C TYR A 144 6.02 -2.54 6.67
N GLU A 145 6.66 -3.17 7.64
CA GLU A 145 8.13 -3.32 7.66
C GLU A 145 8.61 -4.55 6.91
N HIS A 146 7.69 -5.47 6.56
CA HIS A 146 8.03 -6.77 5.99
C HIS A 146 7.16 -7.16 4.81
N ILE A 147 7.80 -7.81 3.83
CA ILE A 147 7.10 -8.49 2.73
C ILE A 147 6.35 -9.70 3.31
N ASP A 148 5.12 -9.90 2.86
CA ASP A 148 4.32 -11.06 3.28
C ASP A 148 5.03 -12.37 2.92
N PRO A 149 5.28 -13.26 3.89
CA PRO A 149 5.91 -14.56 3.61
C PRO A 149 5.11 -15.43 2.64
N HIS A 150 3.78 -15.25 2.53
CA HIS A 150 2.97 -15.91 1.50
C HIS A 150 3.24 -15.38 0.08
N TYR A 151 3.89 -14.23 -0.05
CA TYR A 151 4.40 -13.72 -1.33
C TYR A 151 5.91 -13.90 -1.46
N GLY A 152 6.59 -14.20 -0.35
CA GLY A 152 8.03 -14.31 -0.23
C GLY A 152 8.50 -15.73 0.04
N VAL A 153 9.15 -15.95 1.20
CA VAL A 153 9.76 -17.22 1.58
C VAL A 153 9.35 -17.59 3.00
N ILE A 154 8.79 -18.79 3.15
CA ILE A 154 8.49 -19.40 4.45
C ILE A 154 9.59 -20.41 4.78
N VAL A 155 10.40 -20.14 5.81
CA VAL A 155 11.46 -21.04 6.31
C VAL A 155 11.04 -21.83 7.54
N LYS A 156 10.12 -21.28 8.34
CA LYS A 156 9.44 -21.96 9.44
C LYS A 156 7.97 -22.11 9.11
N ASP A 157 7.52 -23.35 9.00
CA ASP A 157 6.15 -23.70 8.67
C ASP A 157 5.64 -24.75 9.65
N GLU A 158 5.18 -24.27 10.81
CA GLU A 158 4.72 -25.12 11.90
C GLU A 158 3.46 -24.57 12.58
N GLY A 159 2.78 -25.41 13.31
CA GLY A 159 1.53 -25.07 13.99
C GLY A 159 0.32 -25.69 13.29
N GLU A 160 -0.77 -25.77 14.05
CA GLU A 160 -2.03 -26.32 13.57
C GLU A 160 -2.80 -25.29 12.74
N LEU A 161 -3.61 -25.78 11.81
CA LEU A 161 -4.65 -25.01 11.13
C LEU A 161 -5.82 -24.78 12.09
N VAL A 162 -6.66 -23.77 11.83
CA VAL A 162 -7.87 -23.57 12.60
C VAL A 162 -8.91 -24.66 12.25
N ALA A 163 -9.87 -24.87 13.14
CA ALA A 163 -10.99 -25.79 12.85
C ALA A 163 -11.85 -25.19 11.71
N ALA A 164 -12.45 -26.03 10.89
CA ALA A 164 -13.28 -25.60 9.75
C ALA A 164 -14.52 -24.75 10.17
N ASP A 165 -14.91 -24.82 11.44
CA ASP A 165 -15.97 -24.02 12.04
C ASP A 165 -15.44 -22.89 12.96
N ALA A 166 -14.14 -22.59 12.90
CA ALA A 166 -13.55 -21.52 13.69
C ALA A 166 -14.14 -20.15 13.30
N SER A 167 -14.35 -19.32 14.29
CA SER A 167 -14.85 -17.95 14.13
C SER A 167 -13.87 -16.86 14.61
N ASP A 168 -12.68 -17.26 15.09
CA ASP A 168 -11.63 -16.37 15.55
C ASP A 168 -10.23 -16.97 15.35
N ASN A 169 -9.20 -16.17 15.58
CA ASN A 169 -7.79 -16.51 15.32
C ASN A 169 -7.01 -16.97 16.57
N ARG A 170 -7.68 -17.25 17.69
CA ARG A 170 -6.99 -17.67 18.93
C ARG A 170 -6.13 -18.91 18.76
N ASN A 171 -6.46 -19.78 17.79
CA ASN A 171 -5.75 -21.00 17.48
C ASN A 171 -5.07 -20.98 16.08
N ALA A 172 -5.00 -19.84 15.41
CA ALA A 172 -4.35 -19.69 14.10
C ALA A 172 -2.81 -19.72 14.24
N LYS A 173 -2.29 -20.81 14.82
CA LYS A 173 -0.89 -20.92 15.19
C LYS A 173 0.03 -20.93 13.96
N ARG A 174 -0.38 -21.62 12.90
CA ARG A 174 0.42 -21.66 11.65
C ARG A 174 0.52 -20.30 11.01
N TYR A 175 -0.61 -19.59 10.88
CA TYR A 175 -0.63 -18.23 10.36
C TYR A 175 0.26 -17.29 11.18
N SER A 176 0.14 -17.33 12.51
CA SER A 176 0.99 -16.53 13.40
C SER A 176 2.48 -16.82 13.14
N VAL A 177 2.90 -18.11 13.08
CA VAL A 177 4.29 -18.44 12.77
C VAL A 177 4.71 -17.95 11.40
N ARG A 178 3.90 -18.21 10.36
CA ARG A 178 4.23 -17.77 9.00
C ARG A 178 4.39 -16.26 8.87
N THR A 179 3.55 -15.46 9.55
CA THR A 179 3.45 -14.00 9.35
C THR A 179 4.12 -13.15 10.43
N SER A 180 4.54 -13.72 11.58
CA SER A 180 5.20 -12.97 12.65
C SER A 180 6.59 -13.51 13.05
N ASP A 181 6.97 -14.73 12.64
CA ASP A 181 8.30 -15.24 12.92
C ASP A 181 9.38 -14.45 12.17
N ARG A 182 10.37 -13.98 12.92
CA ARG A 182 11.42 -13.08 12.40
C ARG A 182 12.28 -13.70 11.30
N GLU A 183 12.44 -15.03 11.27
CA GLU A 183 13.21 -15.69 10.22
C GLU A 183 12.42 -15.71 8.91
N ASN A 184 11.10 -15.94 8.96
CA ASN A 184 10.22 -15.85 7.80
C ASN A 184 10.20 -14.43 7.22
N LEU A 185 10.03 -13.44 8.08
CA LEU A 185 10.01 -12.03 7.68
C LEU A 185 11.35 -11.61 7.04
N ALA A 186 12.46 -11.93 7.67
CA ALA A 186 13.80 -11.61 7.15
C ALA A 186 14.12 -12.35 5.84
N ALA A 187 13.69 -13.61 5.69
CA ALA A 187 13.89 -14.40 4.47
C ALA A 187 13.10 -13.79 3.30
N SER A 188 11.87 -13.37 3.55
CA SER A 188 10.99 -12.73 2.56
C SER A 188 11.52 -11.37 2.13
N ASP A 189 11.99 -10.55 3.07
CA ASP A 189 12.62 -9.26 2.77
C ASP A 189 13.90 -9.42 1.93
N ALA A 190 14.74 -10.40 2.29
CA ALA A 190 15.96 -10.68 1.54
C ALA A 190 15.65 -11.21 0.13
N PHE A 191 14.60 -12.00 -0.02
CA PHE A 191 14.13 -12.48 -1.32
C PHE A 191 13.64 -11.33 -2.18
N PHE A 192 12.81 -10.43 -1.62
CA PHE A 192 12.31 -9.26 -2.32
C PHE A 192 13.44 -8.34 -2.77
N ALA A 193 14.45 -8.09 -1.93
CA ALA A 193 15.61 -7.30 -2.34
C ALA A 193 16.32 -7.88 -3.57
N ARG A 194 16.46 -9.21 -3.65
CA ARG A 194 17.03 -9.87 -4.86
C ARG A 194 16.10 -9.74 -6.07
N PHE A 195 14.79 -9.84 -5.87
CA PHE A 195 13.82 -9.64 -6.93
C PHE A 195 13.91 -8.24 -7.53
N VAL A 196 13.98 -7.19 -6.70
CA VAL A 196 14.15 -5.80 -7.17
C VAL A 196 15.43 -5.65 -7.97
N GLN A 197 16.54 -6.22 -7.52
CA GLN A 197 17.80 -6.20 -8.28
C GLN A 197 17.66 -6.89 -9.65
N GLU A 198 16.86 -7.96 -9.73
CA GLU A 198 16.63 -8.67 -10.99
C GLU A 198 15.75 -7.87 -11.96
N VAL A 199 14.75 -7.15 -11.43
CA VAL A 199 13.94 -6.19 -12.19
C VAL A 199 14.84 -5.10 -12.79
N HIS A 200 15.72 -4.52 -11.97
CA HIS A 200 16.63 -3.47 -12.39
C HIS A 200 17.66 -3.94 -13.45
N LYS A 201 18.18 -5.18 -13.35
CA LYS A 201 19.08 -5.74 -14.36
C LYS A 201 18.46 -5.83 -15.76
N ARG A 202 17.13 -5.93 -15.81
CA ARG A 202 16.37 -5.93 -17.07
C ARG A 202 16.05 -4.51 -17.58
N GLY A 203 16.48 -3.47 -16.86
CA GLY A 203 16.18 -2.09 -17.18
C GLY A 203 14.75 -1.67 -16.83
N MET A 204 14.01 -2.51 -16.10
CA MET A 204 12.67 -2.20 -15.59
C MET A 204 12.75 -1.52 -14.21
N ARG A 205 11.67 -0.87 -13.83
CA ARG A 205 11.47 -0.21 -12.54
C ARG A 205 10.36 -0.89 -11.74
N ILE A 206 10.32 -0.63 -10.43
CA ILE A 206 9.31 -1.19 -9.55
C ILE A 206 8.81 -0.13 -8.58
N ILE A 207 7.48 0.00 -8.47
CA ILE A 207 6.82 0.82 -7.46
C ILE A 207 5.91 -0.04 -6.61
N LEU A 208 5.81 0.29 -5.32
CA LEU A 208 4.95 -0.39 -4.36
C LEU A 208 3.72 0.45 -4.02
N ASP A 209 2.69 -0.24 -3.56
CA ASP A 209 1.47 0.37 -3.04
C ASP A 209 1.64 0.72 -1.55
N GLY A 210 1.48 1.98 -1.21
CA GLY A 210 1.54 2.51 0.15
C GLY A 210 0.15 2.79 0.68
N VAL A 211 -0.37 1.88 1.50
CA VAL A 211 -1.67 1.99 2.15
C VAL A 211 -1.50 2.65 3.52
N PHE A 212 -1.39 3.98 3.54
CA PHE A 212 -1.03 4.72 4.76
C PHE A 212 -2.20 5.45 5.44
N ASN A 213 -3.39 5.48 4.82
CA ASN A 213 -4.58 6.05 5.44
C ASN A 213 -5.14 5.20 6.59
N HIS A 214 -5.03 3.88 6.48
CA HIS A 214 -5.54 2.89 7.43
C HIS A 214 -4.61 1.68 7.47
N CYS A 215 -4.77 0.83 8.47
CA CYS A 215 -4.13 -0.48 8.50
C CYS A 215 -5.20 -1.59 8.56
N GLY A 216 -4.79 -2.85 8.66
CA GLY A 216 -5.70 -3.97 8.93
C GLY A 216 -6.00 -4.14 10.43
N SER A 217 -7.11 -4.81 10.78
CA SER A 217 -7.41 -5.21 12.16
C SER A 217 -6.38 -6.20 12.73
N PHE A 218 -5.68 -6.93 11.86
CA PHE A 218 -4.56 -7.82 12.18
C PHE A 218 -3.24 -7.07 12.47
N ASN A 219 -3.16 -5.76 12.17
CA ASN A 219 -1.93 -5.00 12.31
C ASN A 219 -1.40 -5.06 13.74
N LYS A 220 -0.07 -5.25 13.89
CA LYS A 220 0.60 -5.34 15.20
C LYS A 220 0.35 -4.14 16.12
N TRP A 221 0.00 -2.97 15.58
CA TRP A 221 -0.35 -1.80 16.40
C TRP A 221 -1.76 -1.89 16.98
N MET A 222 -2.68 -2.56 16.30
CA MET A 222 -4.06 -2.80 16.74
C MET A 222 -4.20 -4.15 17.46
N ASP A 223 -3.73 -5.23 16.82
CA ASP A 223 -3.80 -6.64 17.24
C ASP A 223 -5.20 -7.09 17.69
N ARG A 224 -6.23 -6.65 16.96
CA ARG A 224 -7.61 -7.07 17.25
C ARG A 224 -7.79 -8.57 17.15
N GLU A 225 -7.09 -9.20 16.22
CA GLU A 225 -7.18 -10.63 15.94
C GLU A 225 -6.24 -11.48 16.81
N LYS A 226 -5.50 -10.83 17.73
CA LYS A 226 -4.65 -11.50 18.75
C LYS A 226 -3.56 -12.41 18.15
N ILE A 227 -3.00 -11.98 17.03
CA ILE A 227 -1.91 -12.69 16.33
C ILE A 227 -0.60 -12.54 17.09
N TYR A 228 -0.35 -11.35 17.66
CA TYR A 228 0.89 -10.97 18.32
C TYR A 228 0.84 -11.13 19.86
N GLU A 229 -0.35 -11.22 20.46
CA GLU A 229 -0.55 -11.26 21.92
C GLU A 229 0.31 -12.32 22.64
N LYS A 230 0.56 -13.45 21.97
CA LYS A 230 1.30 -14.59 22.55
C LYS A 230 2.79 -14.59 22.22
N ASP A 231 3.23 -13.68 21.39
CA ASP A 231 4.64 -13.52 21.02
C ASP A 231 5.29 -12.46 21.90
N GLY A 232 6.10 -12.87 22.88
CA GLY A 232 6.81 -11.96 23.78
C GLY A 232 7.82 -11.01 23.10
N GLY A 233 7.93 -11.05 21.78
CA GLY A 233 8.77 -10.16 20.96
C GLY A 233 8.06 -8.91 20.45
N TYR A 234 6.74 -8.77 20.69
CA TYR A 234 5.92 -7.65 20.24
C TYR A 234 5.28 -6.92 21.43
N GLU A 235 5.11 -5.61 21.29
CA GLU A 235 4.35 -4.80 22.25
C GLU A 235 2.84 -5.07 22.11
N PRO A 236 2.05 -4.93 23.18
CA PRO A 236 0.61 -5.17 23.11
C PRO A 236 -0.08 -4.16 22.17
N GLY A 237 -0.99 -4.66 21.32
CA GLY A 237 -1.78 -3.83 20.43
C GLY A 237 -2.76 -2.90 21.14
N ALA A 238 -3.17 -1.83 20.47
CA ALA A 238 -4.06 -0.80 21.02
C ALA A 238 -5.47 -1.33 21.33
N TYR A 239 -5.91 -2.39 20.67
CA TYR A 239 -7.18 -3.06 20.96
C TYR A 239 -7.18 -3.72 22.33
N LEU A 240 -6.04 -4.32 22.72
CA LEU A 240 -5.95 -5.19 23.89
C LEU A 240 -5.89 -4.40 25.20
N THR A 241 -5.25 -3.22 25.21
CA THR A 241 -5.04 -2.45 26.44
C THR A 241 -4.90 -0.95 26.19
N ALA A 242 -5.40 -0.15 27.14
CA ALA A 242 -5.23 1.31 27.15
C ALA A 242 -3.75 1.73 27.30
N ASP A 243 -2.91 0.87 27.88
CA ASP A 243 -1.47 1.14 28.12
C ASP A 243 -0.60 0.80 26.90
N SER A 244 -1.20 0.42 25.77
CA SER A 244 -0.48 0.12 24.54
C SER A 244 0.35 1.32 24.06
N PRO A 245 1.63 1.11 23.66
CA PRO A 245 2.44 2.18 23.08
C PRO A 245 1.91 2.66 21.71
N TYR A 246 0.91 1.99 21.16
CA TYR A 246 0.23 2.30 19.90
C TYR A 246 -1.17 2.90 20.11
N ARG A 247 -1.59 3.14 21.36
CA ARG A 247 -2.92 3.64 21.74
C ARG A 247 -3.32 4.87 20.90
N ASP A 248 -2.42 5.84 20.79
CA ASP A 248 -2.68 7.12 20.13
C ASP A 248 -2.55 7.05 18.58
N PHE A 249 -2.19 5.87 18.02
CA PHE A 249 -2.22 5.63 16.59
C PHE A 249 -3.66 5.56 16.05
N PHE A 250 -4.63 5.43 16.95
CA PHE A 250 -6.05 5.27 16.61
C PHE A 250 -6.92 6.21 17.46
N LEU A 251 -8.11 6.52 16.96
CA LEU A 251 -9.14 7.22 17.73
C LEU A 251 -10.13 6.19 18.29
N PHE A 252 -10.30 6.19 19.61
CA PHE A 252 -11.28 5.36 20.32
C PHE A 252 -12.42 6.23 20.87
N GLY A 253 -13.66 5.83 20.59
CA GLY A 253 -14.87 6.52 21.09
C GLY A 253 -15.12 6.29 22.57
N ASP A 254 -14.85 5.07 23.07
CA ASP A 254 -14.99 4.69 24.48
C ASP A 254 -13.61 4.62 25.14
N GLN A 255 -13.38 5.47 26.14
CA GLN A 255 -12.12 5.53 26.88
C GLN A 255 -12.02 4.50 28.02
N ASP A 256 -13.12 3.85 28.36
CA ASP A 256 -13.21 2.81 29.41
C ASP A 256 -13.45 1.41 28.82
N GLY A 257 -13.46 1.27 27.47
CA GLY A 257 -13.83 0.05 26.75
C GLY A 257 -12.80 -1.09 26.81
N TRP A 258 -11.63 -0.91 27.42
CA TRP A 258 -10.63 -1.98 27.54
C TRP A 258 -10.95 -2.98 28.67
N PRO A 259 -10.47 -4.25 28.50
CA PRO A 259 -9.77 -4.79 27.34
C PRO A 259 -10.67 -5.04 26.13
N ASP A 260 -10.05 -5.26 24.97
CA ASP A 260 -10.74 -5.58 23.72
C ASP A 260 -11.66 -4.45 23.22
N ASN A 261 -11.12 -3.24 23.10
CA ASN A 261 -11.88 -2.04 22.76
C ASN A 261 -12.22 -1.93 21.27
N ASP A 262 -13.46 -2.22 20.92
CA ASP A 262 -14.01 -2.17 19.55
C ASP A 262 -14.44 -0.75 19.11
N SER A 263 -14.29 0.28 19.95
CA SER A 263 -14.78 1.63 19.65
C SER A 263 -13.85 2.47 18.78
N TYR A 264 -12.84 1.87 18.17
CA TYR A 264 -11.91 2.58 17.29
C TYR A 264 -12.58 3.02 15.98
N GLU A 265 -12.09 4.12 15.42
CA GLU A 265 -12.53 4.59 14.11
C GLU A 265 -12.02 3.67 12.99
N GLY A 266 -12.94 3.17 12.15
CA GLY A 266 -12.62 2.46 10.91
C GLY A 266 -12.81 3.37 9.69
N TRP A 267 -11.93 3.23 8.69
CA TRP A 267 -12.10 3.93 7.42
C TRP A 267 -13.43 3.54 6.77
N TRP A 268 -14.26 4.54 6.47
CA TRP A 268 -15.66 4.37 6.04
C TRP A 268 -16.52 3.48 6.95
N GLY A 269 -16.16 3.39 8.23
CA GLY A 269 -16.86 2.55 9.21
C GLY A 269 -16.54 1.06 9.15
N HIS A 270 -15.55 0.65 8.36
CA HIS A 270 -15.08 -0.74 8.30
C HIS A 270 -14.19 -1.05 9.51
N ASN A 271 -14.63 -1.95 10.37
CA ASN A 271 -13.86 -2.37 11.55
C ASN A 271 -12.62 -3.23 11.21
N THR A 272 -12.55 -3.76 10.00
CA THR A 272 -11.36 -4.45 9.48
C THR A 272 -10.27 -3.50 9.01
N LEU A 273 -10.57 -2.19 8.89
CA LEU A 273 -9.69 -1.15 8.37
C LEU A 273 -9.55 0.02 9.37
N PRO A 274 -8.87 -0.19 10.53
CA PRO A 274 -8.63 0.86 11.51
C PRO A 274 -7.96 2.08 10.88
N LYS A 275 -8.61 3.27 11.01
CA LYS A 275 -8.07 4.52 10.48
C LYS A 275 -6.93 5.03 11.34
N LEU A 276 -5.85 5.49 10.70
CA LEU A 276 -4.65 5.98 11.37
C LEU A 276 -4.78 7.45 11.78
N ASN A 277 -4.42 7.75 13.04
CA ASN A 277 -4.57 9.05 13.68
C ASN A 277 -3.28 9.88 13.63
N TYR A 278 -3.02 10.52 12.49
CA TYR A 278 -1.84 11.37 12.28
C TYR A 278 -1.86 12.68 13.07
N GLU A 279 -3.04 13.16 13.45
CA GLU A 279 -3.22 14.33 14.31
C GLU A 279 -2.82 14.07 15.74
N GLY A 280 -3.10 12.87 16.24
CA GLY A 280 -2.91 12.50 17.65
C GLY A 280 -1.54 11.89 17.94
N SER A 281 -0.76 11.49 16.92
CA SER A 281 0.47 10.75 17.16
C SER A 281 1.62 11.14 16.24
N GLU A 282 2.54 11.95 16.76
CA GLU A 282 3.81 12.25 16.09
C GLU A 282 4.66 10.99 15.89
N LYS A 283 4.57 10.01 16.80
CA LYS A 283 5.24 8.73 16.69
C LYS A 283 4.77 7.96 15.46
N LEU A 284 3.45 7.90 15.23
CA LEU A 284 2.89 7.30 14.01
C LEU A 284 3.34 8.05 12.76
N TYR A 285 3.23 9.38 12.80
CA TYR A 285 3.60 10.26 11.69
C TYR A 285 5.04 9.97 11.22
N GLN A 286 5.98 10.00 12.16
CA GLN A 286 7.40 9.74 11.86
C GLN A 286 7.62 8.28 11.41
N TYR A 287 6.93 7.32 12.05
CA TYR A 287 7.06 5.91 11.72
C TYR A 287 6.72 5.63 10.25
N VAL A 288 5.64 6.20 9.72
CA VAL A 288 5.25 6.01 8.32
C VAL A 288 6.24 6.68 7.36
N LEU A 289 6.79 7.84 7.71
CA LEU A 289 7.87 8.45 6.94
C LEU A 289 9.13 7.58 6.89
N ASP A 290 9.48 6.92 8.02
CA ASP A 290 10.62 6.00 8.08
C ASP A 290 10.38 4.73 7.24
N ILE A 291 9.14 4.20 7.21
CA ILE A 291 8.75 3.12 6.31
C ILE A 291 8.95 3.52 4.84
N ALA A 292 8.47 4.71 4.45
CA ALA A 292 8.63 5.20 3.09
C ALA A 292 10.11 5.25 2.67
N LYS A 293 10.97 5.74 3.55
CA LYS A 293 12.42 5.82 3.34
C LYS A 293 13.07 4.44 3.29
N ARG A 294 12.65 3.51 4.17
CA ARG A 294 13.21 2.16 4.29
C ARG A 294 13.19 1.44 2.94
N TRP A 295 12.03 1.38 2.30
CA TRP A 295 11.87 0.64 1.04
C TRP A 295 12.56 1.28 -0.16
N LEU A 296 12.74 2.60 -0.15
CA LEU A 296 13.53 3.33 -1.16
C LEU A 296 15.03 3.19 -0.96
N SER A 297 15.47 2.74 0.20
CA SER A 297 16.89 2.62 0.56
C SER A 297 17.42 1.19 0.34
N PRO A 298 18.74 1.01 0.15
CA PRO A 298 19.33 -0.33 0.14
C PRO A 298 18.95 -1.11 1.41
N PRO A 299 18.72 -2.42 1.30
CA PRO A 299 18.94 -3.27 0.12
C PRO A 299 17.76 -3.34 -0.86
N TYR A 300 16.61 -2.72 -0.55
CA TYR A 300 15.37 -2.84 -1.34
C TYR A 300 15.41 -1.96 -2.59
N SER A 301 15.64 -0.65 -2.40
CA SER A 301 15.83 0.33 -3.48
C SER A 301 14.72 0.33 -4.54
N ILE A 302 13.44 0.32 -4.11
CA ILE A 302 12.32 0.49 -5.03
C ILE A 302 12.37 1.86 -5.72
N ASP A 303 11.71 2.00 -6.86
CA ASP A 303 11.74 3.22 -7.69
C ASP A 303 10.60 4.20 -7.38
N GLY A 304 9.73 3.88 -6.43
CA GLY A 304 8.67 4.80 -6.03
C GLY A 304 7.50 4.16 -5.29
N TRP A 305 6.51 5.00 -5.02
CA TRP A 305 5.29 4.68 -4.33
C TRP A 305 4.06 5.03 -5.15
N ARG A 306 3.09 4.14 -5.20
CA ARG A 306 1.68 4.49 -5.43
C ARG A 306 1.02 4.65 -4.05
N LEU A 307 0.24 5.68 -3.86
CA LEU A 307 -0.37 6.02 -2.57
C LEU A 307 -1.87 5.76 -2.63
N ASP A 308 -2.30 4.76 -1.86
CA ASP A 308 -3.70 4.38 -1.74
C ASP A 308 -4.50 5.47 -1.04
N VAL A 309 -5.66 5.82 -1.58
CA VAL A 309 -6.61 6.81 -1.07
C VAL A 309 -5.95 8.05 -0.44
N ALA A 310 -4.98 8.62 -1.14
CA ALA A 310 -4.10 9.67 -0.61
C ALA A 310 -4.86 10.90 -0.05
N ALA A 311 -6.01 11.23 -0.65
CA ALA A 311 -6.85 12.34 -0.20
C ALA A 311 -7.52 12.10 1.16
N ASP A 312 -7.70 10.83 1.57
CA ASP A 312 -8.42 10.46 2.79
C ASP A 312 -7.50 10.42 4.03
N LEU A 313 -6.17 10.50 3.86
CA LEU A 313 -5.21 10.40 4.95
C LEU A 313 -5.39 11.55 5.95
N GLY A 314 -5.41 11.21 7.24
CA GLY A 314 -5.66 12.15 8.33
C GLY A 314 -7.14 12.51 8.47
N HIS A 315 -7.45 13.48 9.34
CA HIS A 315 -8.81 13.93 9.64
C HIS A 315 -9.04 15.40 9.24
N SER A 316 -7.99 16.06 8.74
CA SER A 316 -8.06 17.45 8.27
C SER A 316 -7.23 17.68 7.02
N PRO A 317 -7.66 18.59 6.11
CA PRO A 317 -6.86 18.96 4.94
C PRO A 317 -5.46 19.46 5.31
N GLU A 318 -5.32 20.20 6.40
CA GLU A 318 -4.04 20.75 6.88
C GLU A 318 -3.03 19.64 7.19
N VAL A 319 -3.46 18.60 7.89
CA VAL A 319 -2.60 17.44 8.23
C VAL A 319 -2.31 16.62 6.98
N ASN A 320 -3.31 16.38 6.14
CA ASN A 320 -3.14 15.67 4.86
C ASN A 320 -2.05 16.36 4.01
N HIS A 321 -2.19 17.66 3.73
CA HIS A 321 -1.24 18.41 2.89
C HIS A 321 0.15 18.49 3.54
N ARG A 322 0.24 18.68 4.86
CA ARG A 322 1.52 18.66 5.59
C ARG A 322 2.20 17.32 5.43
N PHE A 323 1.48 16.22 5.69
CA PHE A 323 2.01 14.87 5.62
C PHE A 323 2.56 14.56 4.23
N TRP A 324 1.83 14.86 3.16
CA TRP A 324 2.29 14.56 1.81
C TRP A 324 3.47 15.43 1.36
N ARG A 325 3.59 16.65 1.86
CA ARG A 325 4.81 17.46 1.66
C ARG A 325 6.03 16.83 2.34
N ASP A 326 5.87 16.39 3.59
CA ASP A 326 6.95 15.76 4.35
C ASP A 326 7.29 14.39 3.77
N PHE A 327 6.30 13.61 3.37
CA PHE A 327 6.47 12.34 2.66
C PHE A 327 7.27 12.53 1.36
N ARG A 328 6.88 13.50 0.54
CA ARG A 328 7.62 13.83 -0.68
C ARG A 328 9.06 14.23 -0.38
N LYS A 329 9.30 15.01 0.63
CA LYS A 329 10.63 15.41 1.06
C LYS A 329 11.48 14.20 1.41
N VAL A 330 11.02 13.33 2.28
CA VAL A 330 11.72 12.11 2.72
C VAL A 330 11.98 11.17 1.54
N VAL A 331 11.00 10.97 0.67
CA VAL A 331 11.13 10.15 -0.55
C VAL A 331 12.23 10.69 -1.46
N LYS A 332 12.22 12.02 -1.73
CA LYS A 332 13.20 12.65 -2.62
C LYS A 332 14.59 12.78 -2.01
N GLU A 333 14.70 12.82 -0.69
CA GLU A 333 15.98 12.74 0.01
C GLU A 333 16.57 11.32 -0.08
N ALA A 334 15.74 10.28 0.00
CA ALA A 334 16.17 8.89 -0.14
C ALA A 334 16.53 8.53 -1.59
N ASN A 335 15.69 8.94 -2.54
CA ASN A 335 15.91 8.74 -3.97
C ASN A 335 15.29 9.91 -4.76
N PRO A 336 16.10 10.86 -5.29
CA PRO A 336 15.60 12.01 -6.06
C PRO A 336 14.77 11.60 -7.29
N ASP A 337 15.06 10.42 -7.87
CA ASP A 337 14.39 9.89 -9.04
C ASP A 337 13.18 8.98 -8.71
N ALA A 338 12.80 8.86 -7.43
CA ALA A 338 11.63 8.06 -7.05
C ALA A 338 10.33 8.70 -7.57
N LEU A 339 9.42 7.87 -8.09
CA LEU A 339 8.06 8.28 -8.45
C LEU A 339 7.17 8.32 -7.20
N ILE A 340 6.31 9.32 -7.13
CA ILE A 340 5.17 9.36 -6.20
C ILE A 340 3.92 9.49 -7.06
N LEU A 341 3.07 8.46 -7.02
CA LEU A 341 1.82 8.37 -7.78
C LEU A 341 0.66 8.25 -6.80
N ALA A 342 -0.09 9.33 -6.59
CA ALA A 342 -1.24 9.33 -5.69
C ALA A 342 -2.51 8.85 -6.39
N GLU A 343 -3.30 8.00 -5.70
CA GLU A 343 -4.67 7.74 -6.09
C GLU A 343 -5.56 8.92 -5.68
N HIS A 344 -6.29 9.46 -6.66
CA HIS A 344 -7.27 10.52 -6.42
C HIS A 344 -8.32 10.52 -7.53
N TYR A 345 -9.60 10.65 -7.16
CA TYR A 345 -10.73 10.58 -8.09
C TYR A 345 -11.33 11.94 -8.44
N GLY A 346 -10.87 13.01 -7.80
CA GLY A 346 -11.39 14.35 -7.98
C GLY A 346 -10.37 15.34 -8.56
N ASP A 347 -10.59 16.61 -8.32
CA ASP A 347 -9.63 17.67 -8.67
C ASP A 347 -8.44 17.63 -7.71
N ALA A 348 -7.26 17.37 -8.25
CA ALA A 348 -6.02 17.29 -7.48
C ALA A 348 -5.29 18.64 -7.34
N SER A 349 -5.90 19.75 -7.72
CA SER A 349 -5.26 21.08 -7.75
C SER A 349 -4.66 21.47 -6.40
N ASP A 350 -5.31 21.12 -5.29
CA ASP A 350 -4.86 21.46 -3.94
C ASP A 350 -3.55 20.77 -3.53
N TRP A 351 -3.21 19.63 -4.18
CA TRP A 351 -1.96 18.89 -3.94
C TRP A 351 -0.85 19.22 -4.94
N LEU A 352 -1.16 19.99 -5.98
CA LEU A 352 -0.24 20.36 -7.05
C LEU A 352 0.21 21.84 -6.99
N SER A 353 -0.26 22.57 -5.99
CA SER A 353 0.02 24.01 -5.79
C SER A 353 1.14 24.25 -4.77
#